data_95c74c91402be50a26fbec813980920a
#
_entry.id   95c74c91402be50a26fbec813980920a
#
_cell.length_a   1.000
_cell.length_b   1.000
_cell.length_c   1.000
_cell.angle_alpha   90.00
_cell.angle_beta   90.00
_cell.angle_gamma   90.00
#
_symmetry.space_group_name_H-M   'P 1'
#
loop_
_entity.id
_entity.type
_entity.pdbx_description
1 polymer ?
#
loop_
_entity_poly.entity_id
_entity_poly.type
_entity_poly.pdbx_seq_one_letter_code
_entity_poly.pdbx_strand_id
1 'polypeptide(L)'
;MAAKAPYQPSLLRLLHAGTAIAVIAIWLSALLIYGHYVGGWYNAAWISSIDLFSIHKALATILLPLAAALILYTFTIGSWRLRHPANAAILLILAIPCLSGLGMHRHWLEDHQLDHWVYHLHVLGWILVALGLGWHLLSALRRGGIVLLGSMLDLKLKANDHPSDWPGQIMIWLKHRH
;
A
#
# COMPACT_ATOMS: atom_id res chain seq x y z
N MET A 1 -21.08 -11.57 25.05
CA MET A 1 -21.31 -10.29 24.33
C MET A 1 -20.31 -10.19 23.20
N ALA A 2 -20.76 -10.08 21.94
CA ALA A 2 -19.83 -9.85 20.82
C ALA A 2 -19.22 -8.45 20.95
N ALA A 3 -17.88 -8.36 20.90
CA ALA A 3 -17.18 -7.08 20.94
C ALA A 3 -17.64 -6.21 19.76
N LYS A 4 -18.10 -4.99 20.07
CA LYS A 4 -18.52 -4.04 19.03
C LYS A 4 -17.29 -3.60 18.22
N ALA A 5 -17.37 -3.69 16.88
CA ALA A 5 -16.29 -3.28 16.01
C ALA A 5 -15.91 -1.81 16.27
N PRO A 6 -14.60 -1.49 16.43
CA PRO A 6 -14.17 -0.11 16.59
C PRO A 6 -14.45 0.67 15.31
N TYR A 7 -15.05 1.84 15.45
CA TYR A 7 -15.29 2.71 14.30
C TYR A 7 -13.98 3.27 13.76
N GLN A 8 -13.81 3.22 12.45
CA GLN A 8 -12.68 3.84 11.74
C GLN A 8 -13.19 5.02 10.92
N PRO A 9 -12.50 6.19 10.93
CA PRO A 9 -12.89 7.34 10.10
C PRO A 9 -13.01 7.00 8.62
N SER A 10 -13.98 7.56 7.94
CA SER A 10 -14.28 7.25 6.54
C SER A 10 -13.12 7.60 5.60
N LEU A 11 -12.45 8.73 5.81
CA LEU A 11 -11.26 9.12 5.05
C LEU A 11 -10.14 8.08 5.19
N LEU A 12 -9.87 7.62 6.42
CA LEU A 12 -8.88 6.57 6.63
C LEU A 12 -9.23 5.29 5.89
N ARG A 13 -10.50 4.86 5.99
CA ARG A 13 -10.95 3.61 5.32
C ARG A 13 -10.78 3.71 3.82
N LEU A 14 -11.14 4.84 3.22
CA LEU A 14 -10.98 5.06 1.78
C LEU A 14 -9.50 5.03 1.36
N LEU A 15 -8.64 5.80 2.04
CA LEU A 15 -7.21 5.84 1.74
C LEU A 15 -6.56 4.48 1.95
N HIS A 16 -6.89 3.79 3.06
CA HIS A 16 -6.36 2.47 3.35
C HIS A 16 -6.82 1.42 2.34
N ALA A 17 -8.11 1.37 2.01
CA ALA A 17 -8.65 0.41 1.05
C ALA A 17 -8.07 0.65 -0.36
N GLY A 18 -8.05 1.91 -0.82
CA GLY A 18 -7.45 2.27 -2.12
C GLY A 18 -5.98 1.90 -2.20
N THR A 19 -5.21 2.24 -1.16
CA THR A 19 -3.78 1.86 -1.08
C THR A 19 -3.60 0.35 -1.03
N ALA A 20 -4.39 -0.38 -0.24
CA ALA A 20 -4.29 -1.84 -0.12
C ALA A 20 -4.59 -2.54 -1.44
N ILE A 21 -5.65 -2.13 -2.16
CA ILE A 21 -5.98 -2.67 -3.48
C ILE A 21 -4.84 -2.40 -4.47
N ALA A 22 -4.34 -1.16 -4.51
CA ALA A 22 -3.24 -0.79 -5.39
C ALA A 22 -1.94 -1.55 -5.07
N VAL A 23 -1.60 -1.73 -3.78
CA VAL A 23 -0.44 -2.53 -3.34
C VAL A 23 -0.58 -3.98 -3.79
N ILE A 24 -1.74 -4.61 -3.61
CA ILE A 24 -1.95 -6.00 -4.03
C ILE A 24 -1.83 -6.12 -5.55
N ALA A 25 -2.46 -5.23 -6.30
CA ALA A 25 -2.43 -5.25 -7.76
C ALA A 25 -1.01 -5.05 -8.31
N ILE A 26 -0.26 -4.07 -7.79
CA ILE A 26 1.12 -3.82 -8.23
C ILE A 26 2.07 -4.95 -7.79
N TRP A 27 1.85 -5.54 -6.62
CA TRP A 27 2.64 -6.67 -6.15
C TRP A 27 2.45 -7.90 -7.05
N LEU A 28 1.20 -8.18 -7.46
CA LEU A 28 0.89 -9.26 -8.40
C LEU A 28 1.48 -8.98 -9.79
N SER A 29 1.41 -7.75 -10.30
CA SER A 29 2.04 -7.40 -11.58
C SER A 29 3.56 -7.57 -11.54
N ALA A 30 4.20 -7.22 -10.41
CA ALA A 30 5.64 -7.45 -10.20
C ALA A 30 5.98 -8.95 -10.19
N LEU A 31 5.14 -9.78 -9.55
CA LEU A 31 5.30 -11.24 -9.56
C LEU A 31 5.26 -11.80 -11.00
N LEU A 32 4.34 -11.30 -11.82
CA LEU A 32 4.24 -11.69 -13.23
C LEU A 32 5.48 -11.26 -14.03
N ILE A 33 5.94 -10.01 -13.86
CA ILE A 33 7.15 -9.52 -14.51
C ILE A 33 8.36 -10.35 -14.10
N TYR A 34 8.59 -10.51 -12.79
CA TYR A 34 9.73 -11.27 -12.28
C TYR A 34 9.72 -12.71 -12.78
N GLY A 35 8.58 -13.39 -12.69
CA GLY A 35 8.43 -14.77 -13.15
C GLY A 35 8.66 -14.96 -14.64
N HIS A 36 8.29 -13.96 -15.45
CA HIS A 36 8.48 -14.03 -16.92
C HIS A 36 9.93 -13.70 -17.33
N TYR A 37 10.48 -12.58 -16.85
CA TYR A 37 11.76 -12.05 -17.34
C TYR A 37 12.99 -12.57 -16.59
N VAL A 38 12.85 -12.95 -15.32
CA VAL A 38 13.98 -13.34 -14.46
C VAL A 38 13.87 -14.80 -14.02
N GLY A 39 12.72 -15.20 -13.47
CA GLY A 39 12.56 -16.54 -12.89
C GLY A 39 12.33 -17.64 -13.91
N GLY A 40 11.91 -17.32 -15.13
CA GLY A 40 11.58 -18.31 -16.15
C GLY A 40 10.49 -19.32 -15.73
N TRP A 41 9.65 -18.95 -14.74
CA TRP A 41 8.67 -19.86 -14.13
C TRP A 41 7.52 -20.24 -15.06
N TYR A 42 7.26 -19.40 -16.03
CA TYR A 42 6.24 -19.65 -17.04
C TYR A 42 6.61 -18.98 -18.37
N ASN A 43 6.33 -19.68 -19.45
CA ASN A 43 6.55 -19.22 -20.81
C ASN A 43 5.23 -19.27 -21.57
N ALA A 44 4.19 -18.66 -20.99
CA ALA A 44 2.86 -18.68 -21.58
C ALA A 44 2.75 -17.61 -22.68
N ALA A 45 2.44 -18.03 -23.89
CA ALA A 45 2.34 -17.14 -25.06
C ALA A 45 1.39 -15.94 -24.85
N TRP A 46 0.32 -16.12 -24.05
CA TRP A 46 -0.63 -15.05 -23.73
C TRP A 46 -0.02 -13.94 -22.85
N ILE A 47 0.97 -14.28 -22.01
CA ILE A 47 1.67 -13.27 -21.18
C ILE A 47 2.57 -12.41 -22.06
N SER A 48 3.23 -13.02 -23.06
CA SER A 48 4.11 -12.29 -23.97
C SER A 48 3.35 -11.27 -24.86
N SER A 49 2.03 -11.41 -24.97
CA SER A 49 1.17 -10.45 -25.69
C SER A 49 0.73 -9.25 -24.84
N ILE A 50 0.99 -9.27 -23.53
CA ILE A 50 0.57 -8.23 -22.58
C ILE A 50 1.77 -7.37 -22.20
N ASP A 51 1.65 -6.05 -22.31
CA ASP A 51 2.68 -5.13 -21.80
C ASP A 51 2.58 -4.99 -20.28
N LEU A 52 3.19 -5.97 -19.57
CA LEU A 52 3.21 -6.01 -18.10
C LEU A 52 3.87 -4.79 -17.48
N PHE A 53 4.88 -4.20 -18.15
CA PHE A 53 5.56 -3.00 -17.64
C PHE A 53 4.65 -1.78 -17.66
N SER A 54 3.89 -1.59 -18.73
CA SER A 54 2.92 -0.48 -18.81
C SER A 54 1.82 -0.63 -17.77
N ILE A 55 1.34 -1.86 -17.50
CA ILE A 55 0.38 -2.13 -16.44
C ILE A 55 1.00 -1.80 -15.07
N HIS A 56 2.19 -2.30 -14.78
CA HIS A 56 2.89 -2.05 -13.53
C HIS A 56 3.11 -0.55 -13.29
N LYS A 57 3.55 0.17 -14.31
CA LYS A 57 3.74 1.63 -14.28
C LYS A 57 2.41 2.38 -14.04
N ALA A 58 1.33 1.98 -14.69
CA ALA A 58 0.01 2.57 -14.49
C ALA A 58 -0.47 2.37 -13.04
N LEU A 59 -0.31 1.16 -12.50
CA LEU A 59 -0.62 0.86 -11.11
C LEU A 59 0.24 1.68 -10.13
N ALA A 60 1.53 1.86 -10.43
CA ALA A 60 2.43 2.71 -9.64
C ALA A 60 1.97 4.18 -9.63
N THR A 61 1.53 4.69 -10.79
CA THR A 61 1.00 6.06 -10.92
C THR A 61 -0.24 6.28 -10.05
N ILE A 62 -1.05 5.24 -9.83
CA ILE A 62 -2.21 5.28 -8.93
C ILE A 62 -1.76 5.12 -7.46
N LEU A 63 -0.84 4.19 -7.19
CA LEU A 63 -0.38 3.89 -5.83
C LEU A 63 0.35 5.08 -5.20
N LEU A 64 1.22 5.77 -5.93
CA LEU A 64 2.04 6.85 -5.38
C LEU A 64 1.22 7.96 -4.69
N PRO A 65 0.21 8.58 -5.31
CA PRO A 65 -0.60 9.58 -4.64
C PRO A 65 -1.45 9.03 -3.50
N LEU A 66 -1.96 7.79 -3.62
CA LEU A 66 -2.71 7.14 -2.54
C LEU A 66 -1.82 6.87 -1.33
N ALA A 67 -0.62 6.33 -1.54
CA ALA A 67 0.35 6.09 -0.48
C ALA A 67 0.80 7.40 0.17
N ALA A 68 1.08 8.45 -0.61
CA ALA A 68 1.43 9.76 -0.10
C ALA A 68 0.31 10.35 0.77
N ALA A 69 -0.95 10.28 0.32
CA ALA A 69 -2.10 10.75 1.08
C ALA A 69 -2.31 9.94 2.37
N LEU A 70 -2.15 8.61 2.33
CA LEU A 70 -2.23 7.75 3.51
C LEU A 70 -1.10 8.05 4.51
N ILE A 71 0.12 8.25 4.02
CA ILE A 71 1.28 8.64 4.85
C ILE A 71 0.99 9.99 5.50
N LEU A 72 0.58 11.00 4.73
CA LEU A 72 0.25 12.31 5.27
C LEU A 72 -0.86 12.23 6.34
N TYR A 73 -1.92 11.48 6.07
CA TYR A 73 -3.00 11.25 7.03
C TYR A 73 -2.46 10.59 8.32
N THR A 74 -1.62 9.57 8.21
CA THR A 74 -1.12 8.83 9.37
C THR A 74 -0.10 9.61 10.19
N PHE A 75 0.69 10.50 9.57
CA PHE A 75 1.60 11.38 10.30
C PHE A 75 0.91 12.63 10.89
N THR A 76 -0.31 12.91 10.47
CA THR A 76 -1.10 14.03 10.95
C THR A 76 -2.25 13.58 11.86
N ILE A 77 -3.43 13.47 11.31
CA ILE A 77 -4.68 13.16 12.02
C ILE A 77 -4.62 11.76 12.66
N GLY A 78 -3.98 10.81 12.00
CA GLY A 78 -3.89 9.41 12.41
C GLY A 78 -2.66 9.04 13.24
N SER A 79 -1.86 10.00 13.72
CA SER A 79 -0.52 9.77 14.28
C SER A 79 -0.47 8.76 15.44
N TRP A 80 -1.50 8.67 16.27
CA TRP A 80 -1.59 7.68 17.33
C TRP A 80 -1.53 6.22 16.84
N ARG A 81 -1.88 5.96 15.57
CA ARG A 81 -1.82 4.63 14.95
C ARG A 81 -0.39 4.16 14.69
N LEU A 82 0.55 5.10 14.54
CA LEU A 82 1.97 4.82 14.38
C LEU A 82 2.64 4.29 15.66
N ARG A 83 1.99 4.40 16.81
CA ARG A 83 2.44 3.76 18.06
C ARG A 83 2.48 2.23 17.94
N HIS A 84 1.74 1.65 16.99
CA HIS A 84 1.82 0.23 16.72
C HIS A 84 2.93 -0.04 15.68
N PRO A 85 3.97 -0.81 16.04
CA PRO A 85 5.16 -0.97 15.20
C PRO A 85 4.84 -1.58 13.83
N ALA A 86 3.87 -2.49 13.73
CA ALA A 86 3.48 -3.06 12.44
C ALA A 86 2.85 -2.03 11.50
N ASN A 87 2.18 -0.99 12.01
CA ASN A 87 1.64 0.08 11.18
C ASN A 87 2.74 1.02 10.68
N ALA A 88 3.69 1.37 11.55
CA ALA A 88 4.83 2.19 11.16
C ALA A 88 5.74 1.44 10.16
N ALA A 89 6.02 0.18 10.46
CA ALA A 89 6.89 -0.64 9.62
C ALA A 89 6.35 -0.81 8.19
N ILE A 90 5.05 -1.12 8.02
CA ILE A 90 4.50 -1.30 6.67
C ILE A 90 4.57 -0.01 5.82
N LEU A 91 4.43 1.17 6.42
CA LEU A 91 4.59 2.43 5.72
C LEU A 91 6.05 2.67 5.29
N LEU A 92 7.01 2.39 6.18
CA LEU A 92 8.43 2.51 5.87
C LEU A 92 8.85 1.49 4.78
N ILE A 93 8.39 0.25 4.91
CA ILE A 93 8.65 -0.80 3.94
C ILE A 93 8.08 -0.43 2.56
N LEU A 94 6.85 0.10 2.51
CA LEU A 94 6.21 0.51 1.26
C LEU A 94 6.97 1.66 0.57
N ALA A 95 7.62 2.54 1.33
CA ALA A 95 8.42 3.61 0.76
C ALA A 95 9.61 3.10 -0.07
N ILE A 96 10.18 1.94 0.26
CA ILE A 96 11.34 1.37 -0.44
C ILE A 96 11.03 1.11 -1.93
N PRO A 97 10.05 0.27 -2.30
CA PRO A 97 9.74 0.02 -3.71
C PRO A 97 9.13 1.26 -4.41
N CYS A 98 8.41 2.13 -3.69
CA CYS A 98 7.90 3.36 -4.26
C CYS A 98 9.04 4.30 -4.70
N LEU A 99 10.03 4.53 -3.85
CA LEU A 99 11.15 5.41 -4.15
C LEU A 99 12.13 4.79 -5.16
N SER A 100 12.48 3.51 -4.99
CA SER A 100 13.36 2.82 -5.93
C SER A 100 12.71 2.66 -7.31
N GLY A 101 11.39 2.42 -7.36
CA GLY A 101 10.65 2.32 -8.62
C GLY A 101 10.68 3.58 -9.48
N LEU A 102 10.82 4.77 -8.86
CA LEU A 102 11.00 6.02 -9.60
C LEU A 102 12.34 6.08 -10.35
N GLY A 103 13.35 5.34 -9.87
CA GLY A 103 14.67 5.24 -10.50
C GLY A 103 14.81 4.03 -11.46
N MET A 104 13.77 3.19 -11.58
CA MET A 104 13.83 2.01 -12.43
C MET A 104 13.63 2.33 -13.90
N HIS A 105 14.41 1.68 -14.75
CA HIS A 105 14.28 1.75 -16.20
C HIS A 105 13.89 0.40 -16.78
N ARG A 106 12.91 0.40 -17.68
CA ARG A 106 12.38 -0.80 -18.34
C ARG A 106 13.45 -1.62 -19.03
N HIS A 107 14.35 -0.97 -19.75
CA HIS A 107 15.41 -1.64 -20.52
C HIS A 107 16.36 -2.47 -19.66
N TRP A 108 16.52 -2.18 -18.35
CA TRP A 108 17.37 -3.00 -17.48
C TRP A 108 16.92 -4.45 -17.38
N LEU A 109 15.61 -4.69 -17.44
CA LEU A 109 15.06 -6.06 -17.42
C LEU A 109 15.06 -6.69 -18.80
N GLU A 110 14.74 -5.91 -19.85
CA GLU A 110 14.74 -6.38 -21.23
C GLU A 110 16.13 -6.76 -21.72
N ASP A 111 17.16 -5.99 -21.33
CA ASP A 111 18.56 -6.20 -21.70
C ASP A 111 19.34 -7.06 -20.69
N HIS A 112 18.65 -7.65 -19.71
CA HIS A 112 19.23 -8.42 -18.60
C HIS A 112 20.31 -7.66 -17.80
N GLN A 113 20.24 -6.33 -17.75
CA GLN A 113 21.13 -5.48 -16.97
C GLN A 113 20.68 -5.44 -15.49
N LEU A 114 20.83 -6.56 -14.79
CA LEU A 114 20.31 -6.73 -13.43
C LEU A 114 21.28 -6.29 -12.33
N ASP A 115 22.47 -5.81 -12.68
CA ASP A 115 23.53 -5.48 -11.71
C ASP A 115 23.34 -4.13 -11.02
N HIS A 116 22.35 -3.33 -11.45
CA HIS A 116 22.15 -2.01 -10.87
C HIS A 116 21.52 -2.09 -9.47
N TRP A 117 22.15 -1.43 -8.49
CA TRP A 117 21.73 -1.47 -7.08
C TRP A 117 20.26 -1.05 -6.85
N VAL A 118 19.72 -0.12 -7.66
CA VAL A 118 18.29 0.31 -7.58
C VAL A 118 17.35 -0.84 -7.91
N TYR A 119 17.72 -1.69 -8.88
CA TYR A 119 16.97 -2.90 -9.20
C TYR A 119 16.91 -3.84 -8.00
N HIS A 120 18.06 -4.13 -7.38
CA HIS A 120 18.10 -5.00 -6.19
C HIS A 120 17.31 -4.42 -5.03
N LEU A 121 17.38 -3.10 -4.82
CA LEU A 121 16.61 -2.42 -3.78
C LEU A 121 15.10 -2.52 -4.05
N HIS A 122 14.68 -2.39 -5.32
CA HIS A 122 13.28 -2.52 -5.72
C HIS A 122 12.76 -3.94 -5.49
N VAL A 123 13.51 -4.96 -5.91
CA VAL A 123 13.17 -6.37 -5.67
C VAL A 123 13.14 -6.71 -4.18
N LEU A 124 14.12 -6.23 -3.41
CA LEU A 124 14.12 -6.37 -1.96
C LEU A 124 12.86 -5.73 -1.35
N GLY A 125 12.50 -4.52 -1.78
CA GLY A 125 11.29 -3.82 -1.36
C GLY A 125 10.03 -4.63 -1.65
N TRP A 126 9.95 -5.24 -2.83
CA TRP A 126 8.84 -6.12 -3.20
C TRP A 126 8.68 -7.32 -2.25
N ILE A 127 9.79 -7.98 -1.89
CA ILE A 127 9.78 -9.09 -0.91
C ILE A 127 9.37 -8.58 0.48
N LEU A 128 9.96 -7.47 0.92
CA LEU A 128 9.68 -6.88 2.23
C LEU A 128 8.21 -6.45 2.36
N VAL A 129 7.58 -5.96 1.29
CA VAL A 129 6.14 -5.61 1.28
C VAL A 129 5.29 -6.84 1.59
N ALA A 130 5.58 -8.01 1.00
CA ALA A 130 4.84 -9.24 1.30
C ALA A 130 4.98 -9.64 2.78
N LEU A 131 6.21 -9.62 3.31
CA LEU A 131 6.48 -9.93 4.72
C LEU A 131 5.85 -8.90 5.67
N GLY A 132 5.98 -7.62 5.35
CA GLY A 132 5.41 -6.51 6.11
C GLY A 132 3.88 -6.55 6.14
N LEU A 133 3.25 -6.87 5.02
CA LEU A 133 1.81 -7.04 4.92
C LEU A 133 1.34 -8.23 5.78
N GLY A 134 2.03 -9.36 5.69
CA GLY A 134 1.76 -10.53 6.54
C GLY A 134 1.85 -10.18 8.03
N TRP A 135 2.90 -9.49 8.44
CA TRP A 135 3.06 -9.02 9.83
C TRP A 135 1.97 -8.02 10.24
N HIS A 136 1.64 -7.06 9.36
CA HIS A 136 0.58 -6.08 9.61
C HIS A 136 -0.78 -6.76 9.84
N LEU A 137 -1.16 -7.69 8.96
CA LEU A 137 -2.41 -8.45 9.08
C LEU A 137 -2.43 -9.32 10.34
N LEU A 138 -1.34 -10.07 10.61
CA LEU A 138 -1.23 -10.91 11.80
C LEU A 138 -1.30 -10.08 13.09
N SER A 139 -0.64 -8.91 13.10
CA SER A 139 -0.69 -7.97 14.22
C SER A 139 -2.10 -7.43 14.44
N ALA A 140 -2.84 -7.11 13.38
CA ALA A 140 -4.23 -6.68 13.47
C ALA A 140 -5.15 -7.80 13.98
N LEU A 141 -4.97 -9.01 13.48
CA LEU A 141 -5.71 -10.20 13.93
C LEU A 141 -5.48 -10.48 15.42
N ARG A 142 -4.24 -10.42 15.89
CA ARG A 142 -3.92 -10.65 17.32
C ARG A 142 -4.50 -9.58 18.24
N ARG A 143 -4.63 -8.34 17.77
CA ARG A 143 -5.15 -7.21 18.59
C ARG A 143 -6.68 -7.15 18.68
N GLY A 144 -7.38 -7.47 17.61
CA GLY A 144 -8.83 -7.29 17.55
C GLY A 144 -9.56 -8.28 16.68
N GLY A 145 -8.87 -9.33 16.21
CA GLY A 145 -9.45 -10.38 15.40
C GLY A 145 -10.05 -9.89 14.09
N ILE A 146 -10.93 -10.71 13.54
CA ILE A 146 -11.67 -10.42 12.30
C ILE A 146 -12.53 -9.15 12.43
N VAL A 147 -12.98 -8.85 13.66
CA VAL A 147 -13.80 -7.66 13.95
C VAL A 147 -13.02 -6.37 13.66
N LEU A 148 -11.74 -6.31 14.04
CA LEU A 148 -10.88 -5.17 13.73
C LEU A 148 -10.59 -5.06 12.23
N LEU A 149 -10.30 -6.17 11.56
CA LEU A 149 -10.08 -6.17 10.11
C LEU A 149 -11.36 -5.72 9.37
N GLY A 150 -12.51 -6.25 9.74
CA GLY A 150 -13.80 -5.88 9.15
C GLY A 150 -14.15 -4.40 9.36
N SER A 151 -13.67 -3.77 10.45
CA SER A 151 -13.92 -2.34 10.69
C SER A 151 -13.30 -1.41 9.65
N MET A 152 -12.26 -1.86 8.94
CA MET A 152 -11.66 -1.12 7.83
C MET A 152 -12.46 -1.25 6.52
N LEU A 153 -13.32 -2.25 6.41
CA LEU A 153 -14.17 -2.53 5.25
C LEU A 153 -15.63 -2.08 5.48
N ASP A 154 -15.96 -1.60 6.68
CA ASP A 154 -17.31 -1.16 7.01
C ASP A 154 -17.66 0.14 6.24
N LEU A 155 -18.73 0.11 5.45
CA LEU A 155 -19.20 1.25 4.67
C LEU A 155 -20.12 2.19 5.46
N LYS A 156 -20.47 1.87 6.71
CA LYS A 156 -21.33 2.72 7.53
C LYS A 156 -20.64 4.02 7.87
N LEU A 157 -21.33 5.13 7.62
CA LEU A 157 -20.88 6.47 7.98
C LEU A 157 -21.57 6.92 9.26
N LYS A 158 -20.83 7.59 10.14
CA LYS A 158 -21.40 8.30 11.27
C LYS A 158 -21.77 9.72 10.88
N ALA A 159 -22.65 10.34 11.66
CA ALA A 159 -22.86 11.78 11.59
C ALA A 159 -21.51 12.50 11.73
N ASN A 160 -21.26 13.52 10.94
CA ASN A 160 -20.02 14.30 10.87
C ASN A 160 -18.78 13.53 10.35
N ASP A 161 -18.96 12.42 9.61
CA ASP A 161 -17.87 11.69 8.94
C ASP A 161 -18.21 11.36 7.48
N HIS A 162 -18.99 12.23 6.84
CA HIS A 162 -19.21 12.21 5.40
C HIS A 162 -18.02 12.83 4.65
N PRO A 163 -17.82 12.52 3.38
CA PRO A 163 -16.76 13.13 2.57
C PRO A 163 -16.77 14.67 2.57
N SER A 164 -17.95 15.28 2.67
CA SER A 164 -18.12 16.74 2.82
C SER A 164 -17.50 17.32 4.10
N ASP A 165 -17.31 16.48 5.13
CA ASP A 165 -16.81 16.92 6.44
C ASP A 165 -15.27 16.85 6.52
N TRP A 166 -14.61 16.14 5.60
CA TRP A 166 -13.17 15.96 5.63
C TRP A 166 -12.35 17.26 5.61
N PRO A 167 -12.67 18.28 4.79
CA PRO A 167 -11.98 19.56 4.84
C PRO A 167 -12.05 20.21 6.23
N GLY A 168 -13.24 20.15 6.86
CA GLY A 168 -13.45 20.66 8.21
C GLY A 168 -12.61 19.92 9.26
N GLN A 169 -12.54 18.59 9.20
CA GLN A 169 -11.73 17.79 10.10
C GLN A 169 -10.22 18.13 9.97
N ILE A 170 -9.73 18.32 8.75
CA ILE A 170 -8.35 18.73 8.47
C ILE A 170 -8.09 20.13 9.04
N MET A 171 -9.00 21.08 8.82
CA MET A 171 -8.87 22.46 9.33
C MET A 171 -8.88 22.52 10.85
N ILE A 172 -9.71 21.74 11.53
CA ILE A 172 -9.74 21.63 12.99
C ILE A 172 -8.39 21.11 13.50
N TRP A 173 -7.85 20.05 12.87
CA TRP A 173 -6.55 19.52 13.25
C TRP A 173 -5.41 20.53 13.09
N LEU A 174 -5.41 21.33 12.01
CA LEU A 174 -4.41 22.39 11.77
C LEU A 174 -4.46 23.46 12.85
N LYS A 175 -5.67 23.88 13.26
CA LYS A 175 -5.87 24.92 14.30
C LYS A 175 -5.42 24.51 15.71
N HIS A 176 -5.47 23.21 16.03
CA HIS A 176 -5.09 22.72 17.37
C HIS A 176 -3.59 22.44 17.52
N ARG A 177 -2.79 22.66 16.49
CA ARG A 177 -1.34 22.50 16.50
C ARG A 177 -0.58 23.82 16.80
N HIS A 178 -1.30 24.94 16.78
CA HIS A 178 -0.79 26.26 17.15
C HIS A 178 -1.38 26.70 18.49
#